data_fb20377e929040fb38a6610c5810dbed
#
_entry.id   fb20377e929040fb38a6610c5810dbed
#
_cell.length_a   1.000
_cell.length_b   1.000
_cell.length_c   1.000
_cell.angle_alpha   90.00
_cell.angle_beta   90.00
_cell.angle_gamma   90.00
#
_symmetry.space_group_name_H-M   'P 1'
#
loop_
_entity.id
_entity.type
_entity.pdbx_description
1 polymer ?
#
loop_
_entity_poly.entity_id
_entity_poly.type
_entity_poly.pdbx_seq_one_letter_code
_entity_poly.pdbx_strand_id
1 'polypeptide(L)'
;MMRRIHHVGIVVKRLTDAYAFYRDVLGLPLLREAEVADQGVRAALLAAGESEVELLEPLGAATPVGRFLARRGEGLHHLCFETPDVAASLTDLHARGVPVLDTQPRAGLAGRIGFLHPSACSGVLVELATPTASHGEEPSPLRLKRLVIGSEDVRATAGIFQSLFGFTEVAMNGGSRKMLAVGRGTLLVVPAREVGGIAGMVALSFVAEDFLALTAALRRAGIPRLDGTGEVTVEPAASHGVYLHISRYMFP
;
A
#
# COMPACT_ATOMS: atom_id res chain seq x y z
N MET A 1 -10.16 -14.83 7.76
CA MET A 1 -9.45 -13.74 8.48
C MET A 1 -8.27 -13.30 7.63
N MET A 2 -8.08 -11.99 7.44
CA MET A 2 -6.95 -11.45 6.68
C MET A 2 -5.65 -11.74 7.42
N ARG A 3 -4.57 -12.09 6.68
CA ARG A 3 -3.30 -12.52 7.27
C ARG A 3 -2.34 -11.35 7.48
N ARG A 4 -2.18 -10.52 6.44
CA ARG A 4 -1.21 -9.41 6.41
C ARG A 4 -1.61 -8.37 5.36
N ILE A 5 -0.94 -7.22 5.37
CA ILE A 5 -0.87 -6.37 4.19
C ILE A 5 -0.03 -7.13 3.16
N HIS A 6 -0.64 -7.55 2.06
CA HIS A 6 0.09 -8.23 0.97
C HIS A 6 0.93 -7.19 0.21
N HIS A 7 0.27 -6.19 -0.36
CA HIS A 7 0.97 -5.10 -1.04
C HIS A 7 0.21 -3.78 -0.96
N VAL A 8 0.90 -2.71 -1.37
CA VAL A 8 0.30 -1.41 -1.64
C VAL A 8 0.58 -1.05 -3.09
N GLY A 9 -0.48 -0.79 -3.86
CA GLY A 9 -0.39 -0.41 -5.26
C GLY A 9 -0.11 1.08 -5.44
N ILE A 10 0.87 1.40 -6.27
CA ILE A 10 1.27 2.76 -6.64
C ILE A 10 1.18 2.89 -8.16
N VAL A 11 0.37 3.82 -8.64
CA VAL A 11 0.31 4.15 -10.07
C VAL A 11 1.49 5.03 -10.42
N VAL A 12 2.21 4.64 -11.48
CA VAL A 12 3.36 5.35 -12.03
C VAL A 12 3.18 5.58 -13.52
N LYS A 13 3.84 6.61 -14.06
CA LYS A 13 3.81 6.88 -15.50
C LYS A 13 4.53 5.79 -16.30
N ARG A 14 5.70 5.37 -15.81
CA ARG A 14 6.54 4.31 -16.41
C ARG A 14 7.25 3.53 -15.32
N LEU A 15 7.25 2.20 -15.43
CA LEU A 15 7.97 1.33 -14.49
C LEU A 15 9.47 1.62 -14.49
N THR A 16 10.05 1.90 -15.67
CA THR A 16 11.48 2.20 -15.79
C THR A 16 11.92 3.39 -14.95
N ASP A 17 11.09 4.43 -14.86
CA ASP A 17 11.39 5.62 -14.07
C ASP A 17 11.23 5.33 -12.57
N ALA A 18 10.19 4.57 -12.21
CA ALA A 18 9.94 4.17 -10.83
C ALA A 18 11.00 3.20 -10.30
N TYR A 19 11.56 2.33 -11.14
CA TYR A 19 12.65 1.43 -10.76
C TYR A 19 13.90 2.19 -10.31
N ALA A 20 14.23 3.31 -10.95
CA ALA A 20 15.37 4.13 -10.54
C ALA A 20 15.26 4.57 -9.07
N PHE A 21 14.04 4.80 -8.58
CA PHE A 21 13.81 5.16 -7.18
C PHE A 21 13.58 3.94 -6.29
N TYR A 22 12.53 3.13 -6.56
CA TYR A 22 12.12 2.06 -5.64
C TYR A 22 13.10 0.90 -5.61
N ARG A 23 13.63 0.48 -6.77
CA ARG A 23 14.58 -0.63 -6.87
C ARG A 23 16.02 -0.19 -6.65
N ASP A 24 16.47 0.86 -7.35
CA ASP A 24 17.90 1.16 -7.43
C ASP A 24 18.37 2.06 -6.28
N VAL A 25 17.53 2.99 -5.79
CA VAL A 25 17.87 3.87 -4.64
C VAL A 25 17.41 3.28 -3.31
N LEU A 26 16.15 2.84 -3.21
CA LEU A 26 15.62 2.23 -1.98
C LEU A 26 16.06 0.76 -1.80
N GLY A 27 16.53 0.11 -2.87
CA GLY A 27 17.03 -1.26 -2.83
C GLY A 27 15.96 -2.33 -2.74
N LEU A 28 14.69 -2.04 -3.08
CA LEU A 28 13.61 -3.02 -3.02
C LEU A 28 13.78 -4.06 -4.13
N PRO A 29 13.98 -5.36 -3.81
CA PRO A 29 14.15 -6.41 -4.82
C PRO A 29 12.91 -6.56 -5.69
N LEU A 30 13.09 -6.63 -7.01
CA LEU A 30 12.02 -6.97 -7.95
C LEU A 30 11.72 -8.47 -7.87
N LEU A 31 10.50 -8.82 -7.49
CA LEU A 31 10.03 -10.20 -7.38
C LEU A 31 9.41 -10.70 -8.68
N ARG A 32 8.58 -9.87 -9.30
CA ARG A 32 7.80 -10.24 -10.49
C ARG A 32 7.42 -8.99 -11.28
N GLU A 33 7.38 -9.13 -12.60
CA GLU A 33 6.84 -8.15 -13.53
C GLU A 33 6.02 -8.87 -14.59
N ALA A 34 4.84 -8.38 -14.92
CA ALA A 34 4.04 -8.88 -16.04
C ALA A 34 3.03 -7.85 -16.54
N GLU A 35 2.57 -8.03 -17.77
CA GLU A 35 1.36 -7.37 -18.25
C GLU A 35 0.13 -8.14 -17.78
N VAL A 36 -0.82 -7.41 -17.19
CA VAL A 36 -2.12 -7.91 -16.73
C VAL A 36 -3.18 -7.27 -17.63
N ALA A 37 -3.37 -7.87 -18.81
CA ALA A 37 -4.13 -7.27 -19.89
C ALA A 37 -5.60 -6.97 -19.54
N ASP A 38 -6.25 -7.84 -18.77
CA ASP A 38 -7.63 -7.66 -18.29
C ASP A 38 -7.77 -6.52 -17.28
N GLN A 39 -6.69 -6.10 -16.64
CA GLN A 39 -6.62 -4.92 -15.77
C GLN A 39 -6.11 -3.68 -16.53
N GLY A 40 -5.55 -3.89 -17.72
CA GLY A 40 -4.97 -2.82 -18.55
C GLY A 40 -3.72 -2.20 -17.97
N VAL A 41 -2.87 -3.00 -17.30
CA VAL A 41 -1.66 -2.54 -16.63
C VAL A 41 -0.47 -3.44 -16.93
N ARG A 42 0.72 -2.86 -16.90
CA ARG A 42 1.98 -3.54 -16.65
C ARG A 42 2.31 -3.33 -15.17
N ALA A 43 2.46 -4.41 -14.43
CA ALA A 43 2.62 -4.38 -12.99
C ALA A 43 3.94 -5.01 -12.56
N ALA A 44 4.52 -4.49 -11.48
CA ALA A 44 5.73 -5.02 -10.88
C ALA A 44 5.61 -5.09 -9.37
N LEU A 45 5.92 -6.24 -8.78
CA LEU A 45 5.98 -6.44 -7.33
C LEU A 45 7.42 -6.35 -6.85
N LEU A 46 7.66 -5.52 -5.85
CA LEU A 46 8.95 -5.35 -5.19
C LEU A 46 8.83 -5.73 -3.72
N ALA A 47 9.82 -6.49 -3.20
CA ALA A 47 9.81 -6.94 -1.81
C ALA A 47 9.99 -5.77 -0.82
N ALA A 48 9.17 -5.76 0.23
CA ALA A 48 9.24 -4.80 1.33
C ALA A 48 9.03 -5.51 2.69
N GLY A 49 9.89 -6.51 2.98
CA GLY A 49 9.75 -7.43 4.11
C GLY A 49 8.68 -8.48 3.85
N GLU A 50 7.72 -8.61 4.75
CA GLU A 50 6.55 -9.49 4.53
C GLU A 50 5.54 -8.94 3.53
N SER A 51 5.62 -7.67 3.21
CA SER A 51 4.74 -6.98 2.28
C SER A 51 5.49 -6.69 0.98
N GLU A 52 4.75 -6.17 0.02
CA GLU A 52 5.28 -5.78 -1.28
C GLU A 52 4.82 -4.37 -1.64
N VAL A 53 5.58 -3.70 -2.50
CA VAL A 53 5.16 -2.50 -3.23
C VAL A 53 4.83 -2.94 -4.65
N GLU A 54 3.60 -2.71 -5.10
CA GLU A 54 3.20 -2.94 -6.48
C GLU A 54 3.23 -1.64 -7.27
N LEU A 55 4.05 -1.59 -8.31
CA LEU A 55 4.09 -0.48 -9.24
C LEU A 55 3.19 -0.79 -10.45
N LEU A 56 2.34 0.16 -10.84
CA LEU A 56 1.32 -0.01 -11.88
C LEU A 56 1.52 1.03 -12.99
N GLU A 57 1.97 0.58 -14.16
CA GLU A 57 2.03 1.38 -15.37
C GLU A 57 0.79 1.08 -16.23
N PRO A 58 -0.04 2.08 -16.61
CA PRO A 58 -1.21 1.82 -17.47
C PRO A 58 -0.80 1.47 -18.90
N LEU A 59 -1.42 0.43 -19.47
CA LEU A 59 -1.22 0.07 -20.88
C LEU A 59 -1.90 1.05 -21.87
N GLY A 60 -2.72 1.95 -21.34
CA GLY A 60 -3.38 3.00 -22.15
C GLY A 60 -4.20 3.96 -21.30
N ALA A 61 -4.48 5.14 -21.85
CA ALA A 61 -5.20 6.21 -21.15
C ALA A 61 -6.66 5.83 -20.80
N ALA A 62 -7.29 4.95 -21.59
CA ALA A 62 -8.68 4.52 -21.39
C ALA A 62 -8.82 3.43 -20.30
N THR A 63 -7.73 2.86 -19.80
CA THR A 63 -7.78 1.87 -18.72
C THR A 63 -8.18 2.51 -17.39
N PRO A 64 -8.69 1.74 -16.38
CA PRO A 64 -8.99 2.29 -15.06
C PRO A 64 -7.79 3.01 -14.45
N VAL A 65 -6.59 2.41 -14.52
CA VAL A 65 -5.33 2.98 -14.01
C VAL A 65 -4.90 4.19 -14.83
N GLY A 66 -5.09 4.19 -16.16
CA GLY A 66 -4.84 5.35 -17.01
C GLY A 66 -5.72 6.54 -16.66
N ARG A 67 -7.01 6.29 -16.39
CA ARG A 67 -7.93 7.34 -15.91
C ARG A 67 -7.56 7.86 -14.52
N PHE A 68 -7.07 6.99 -13.63
CA PHE A 68 -6.55 7.41 -12.33
C PHE A 68 -5.34 8.33 -12.52
N LEU A 69 -4.35 7.91 -13.32
CA LEU A 69 -3.15 8.68 -13.62
C LEU A 69 -3.47 10.07 -14.21
N ALA A 70 -4.42 10.12 -15.14
CA ALA A 70 -4.85 11.39 -15.77
C ALA A 70 -5.50 12.37 -14.79
N ARG A 71 -6.23 11.85 -13.79
CA ARG A 71 -6.98 12.69 -12.82
C ARG A 71 -6.19 13.04 -11.58
N ARG A 72 -5.33 12.15 -11.10
CA ARG A 72 -4.65 12.29 -9.79
C ARG A 72 -3.13 12.35 -9.90
N GLY A 73 -2.56 12.06 -11.08
CA GLY A 73 -1.12 11.87 -11.21
C GLY A 73 -0.65 10.52 -10.66
N GLU A 74 0.65 10.40 -10.50
CA GLU A 74 1.26 9.25 -9.82
C GLU A 74 0.89 9.22 -8.33
N GLY A 75 0.82 8.03 -7.72
CA GLY A 75 0.55 7.91 -6.29
C GLY A 75 -0.16 6.64 -5.87
N LEU A 76 -0.52 6.58 -4.59
CA LEU A 76 -1.20 5.46 -3.96
C LEU A 76 -2.54 5.17 -4.62
N HIS A 77 -2.75 3.90 -5.01
CA HIS A 77 -3.93 3.47 -5.75
C HIS A 77 -4.81 2.52 -4.95
N HIS A 78 -4.25 1.43 -4.42
CA HIS A 78 -5.01 0.44 -3.65
C HIS A 78 -4.18 -0.17 -2.53
N LEU A 79 -4.88 -0.77 -1.58
CA LEU A 79 -4.33 -1.54 -0.48
C LEU A 79 -4.79 -2.99 -0.62
N CYS A 80 -3.87 -3.93 -0.66
CA CYS A 80 -4.18 -5.35 -0.77
C CYS A 80 -3.95 -6.08 0.55
N PHE A 81 -4.95 -6.90 0.94
CA PHE A 81 -4.84 -7.83 2.06
C PHE A 81 -4.77 -9.27 1.56
N GLU A 82 -3.88 -10.05 2.19
CA GLU A 82 -3.82 -11.48 1.95
C GLU A 82 -4.95 -12.20 2.68
N THR A 83 -5.67 -13.04 1.95
CA THR A 83 -6.67 -13.97 2.47
C THR A 83 -6.34 -15.40 2.04
N PRO A 84 -6.65 -16.44 2.85
CA PRO A 84 -6.46 -17.81 2.44
C PRO A 84 -7.33 -18.22 1.25
N ASP A 85 -8.50 -17.59 1.09
CA ASP A 85 -9.44 -17.85 0.00
C ASP A 85 -10.19 -16.57 -0.36
N VAL A 86 -9.81 -15.97 -1.51
CA VAL A 86 -10.45 -14.76 -2.00
C VAL A 86 -11.89 -15.01 -2.47
N ALA A 87 -12.21 -16.21 -2.99
CA ALA A 87 -13.57 -16.52 -3.44
C ALA A 87 -14.53 -16.57 -2.24
N ALA A 88 -14.14 -17.29 -1.19
CA ALA A 88 -14.91 -17.36 0.04
C ALA A 88 -15.03 -15.98 0.71
N SER A 89 -13.96 -15.18 0.71
CA SER A 89 -13.96 -13.82 1.28
C SER A 89 -14.91 -12.89 0.54
N LEU A 90 -14.90 -12.89 -0.79
CA LEU A 90 -15.82 -12.07 -1.61
C LEU A 90 -17.28 -12.51 -1.41
N THR A 91 -17.53 -13.83 -1.34
CA THR A 91 -18.88 -14.38 -1.09
C THR A 91 -19.40 -13.93 0.27
N ASP A 92 -18.61 -14.03 1.34
CA ASP A 92 -19.00 -13.59 2.69
C ASP A 92 -19.29 -12.08 2.72
N LEU A 93 -18.39 -11.28 2.18
CA LEU A 93 -18.57 -9.83 2.16
C LEU A 93 -19.80 -9.41 1.35
N HIS A 94 -20.02 -10.03 0.19
CA HIS A 94 -21.20 -9.77 -0.63
C HIS A 94 -22.51 -10.18 0.08
N ALA A 95 -22.52 -11.33 0.75
CA ALA A 95 -23.66 -11.79 1.55
C ALA A 95 -23.98 -10.85 2.73
N ARG A 96 -22.99 -10.16 3.25
CA ARG A 96 -23.14 -9.13 4.29
C ARG A 96 -23.53 -7.76 3.73
N GLY A 97 -23.81 -7.64 2.42
CA GLY A 97 -24.20 -6.40 1.76
C GLY A 97 -23.05 -5.42 1.53
N VAL A 98 -21.80 -5.87 1.63
CA VAL A 98 -20.62 -5.02 1.37
C VAL A 98 -20.49 -4.79 -0.12
N PRO A 99 -20.37 -3.53 -0.61
CA PRO A 99 -20.17 -3.24 -2.01
C PRO A 99 -18.84 -3.82 -2.51
N VAL A 100 -18.91 -4.76 -3.46
CA VAL A 100 -17.75 -5.35 -4.14
C VAL A 100 -17.71 -4.91 -5.60
N LEU A 101 -16.52 -4.79 -6.19
CA LEU A 101 -16.33 -4.57 -7.62
C LEU A 101 -16.26 -5.91 -8.35
N ASP A 102 -15.63 -6.90 -7.74
CA ASP A 102 -15.51 -8.26 -8.28
C ASP A 102 -16.35 -9.22 -7.44
N THR A 103 -17.37 -9.86 -8.05
CA THR A 103 -18.16 -10.91 -7.40
C THR A 103 -17.51 -12.29 -7.52
N GLN A 104 -16.56 -12.46 -8.42
CA GLN A 104 -15.75 -13.65 -8.64
C GLN A 104 -14.28 -13.27 -8.70
N PRO A 105 -13.38 -14.09 -8.16
CA PRO A 105 -11.95 -13.83 -8.27
C PRO A 105 -11.46 -13.90 -9.71
N ARG A 106 -10.51 -13.02 -10.04
CA ARG A 106 -9.80 -13.02 -11.33
C ARG A 106 -8.30 -13.19 -11.13
N ALA A 107 -7.56 -13.40 -12.20
CA ALA A 107 -6.10 -13.45 -12.16
C ALA A 107 -5.53 -12.05 -11.93
N GLY A 108 -4.48 -11.96 -11.10
CA GLY A 108 -3.69 -10.76 -10.87
C GLY A 108 -2.23 -11.10 -10.70
N LEU A 109 -1.36 -10.10 -10.59
CA LEU A 109 0.07 -10.34 -10.39
C LEU A 109 0.34 -11.01 -9.03
N ALA A 110 -0.45 -10.67 -8.02
CA ALA A 110 -0.38 -11.25 -6.68
C ALA A 110 -0.98 -12.68 -6.56
N GLY A 111 -1.62 -13.18 -7.60
CA GLY A 111 -2.31 -14.49 -7.61
C GLY A 111 -3.78 -14.35 -7.99
N ARG A 112 -4.70 -14.98 -7.25
CA ARG A 112 -6.14 -14.75 -7.42
C ARG A 112 -6.55 -13.55 -6.61
N ILE A 113 -7.25 -12.60 -7.24
CA ILE A 113 -7.59 -11.32 -6.62
C ILE A 113 -9.07 -10.98 -6.77
N GLY A 114 -9.51 -10.02 -5.97
CA GLY A 114 -10.80 -9.35 -6.14
C GLY A 114 -10.88 -8.05 -5.34
N PHE A 115 -11.61 -7.08 -5.88
CA PHE A 115 -11.68 -5.73 -5.33
C PHE A 115 -13.01 -5.43 -4.64
N LEU A 116 -12.94 -4.71 -3.52
CA LEU A 116 -14.07 -4.07 -2.90
C LEU A 116 -14.25 -2.67 -3.49
N HIS A 117 -15.51 -2.22 -3.58
CA HIS A 117 -15.77 -0.83 -3.99
C HIS A 117 -15.22 0.15 -2.93
N PRO A 118 -14.61 1.27 -3.30
CA PRO A 118 -14.03 2.23 -2.35
C PRO A 118 -15.01 2.72 -1.29
N SER A 119 -16.30 2.82 -1.61
CA SER A 119 -17.33 3.21 -0.63
C SER A 119 -17.46 2.24 0.56
N ALA A 120 -17.04 0.99 0.39
CA ALA A 120 -17.04 0.00 1.47
C ALA A 120 -15.94 0.28 2.51
N CYS A 121 -14.86 0.97 2.13
CA CYS A 121 -13.66 1.15 2.93
C CYS A 121 -13.26 2.63 3.06
N SER A 122 -14.23 3.52 3.30
CA SER A 122 -14.01 4.97 3.50
C SER A 122 -13.19 5.63 2.38
N GLY A 123 -13.47 5.27 1.12
CA GLY A 123 -12.79 5.82 -0.05
C GLY A 123 -11.48 5.11 -0.43
N VAL A 124 -11.03 4.13 0.35
CA VAL A 124 -9.86 3.31 0.03
C VAL A 124 -10.28 2.16 -0.90
N LEU A 125 -9.61 2.05 -2.06
CA LEU A 125 -9.74 0.88 -2.92
C LEU A 125 -9.01 -0.30 -2.25
N VAL A 126 -9.76 -1.32 -1.84
CA VAL A 126 -9.20 -2.51 -1.19
C VAL A 126 -9.24 -3.71 -2.13
N GLU A 127 -8.10 -4.35 -2.28
CA GLU A 127 -7.93 -5.63 -2.94
C GLU A 127 -7.82 -6.76 -1.91
N LEU A 128 -8.35 -7.90 -2.22
CA LEU A 128 -8.10 -9.17 -1.51
C LEU A 128 -7.32 -10.07 -2.45
N ALA A 129 -6.27 -10.72 -1.95
CA ALA A 129 -5.46 -11.63 -2.74
C ALA A 129 -5.25 -12.98 -2.03
N THR A 130 -5.31 -14.06 -2.82
CA THR A 130 -4.80 -15.38 -2.43
C THR A 130 -3.60 -15.68 -3.33
N PRO A 131 -2.36 -15.57 -2.79
CA PRO A 131 -1.16 -15.85 -3.56
C PRO A 131 -1.14 -17.27 -4.09
N THR A 132 -0.65 -17.46 -5.33
CA THR A 132 -0.52 -18.80 -5.96
C THR A 132 0.69 -19.57 -5.44
N ALA A 133 1.66 -18.90 -4.85
CA ALA A 133 2.81 -19.49 -4.17
C ALA A 133 3.07 -18.71 -2.89
N SER A 134 3.43 -19.43 -1.81
CA SER A 134 4.00 -18.78 -0.63
C SER A 134 5.41 -18.33 -1.03
N HIS A 135 5.58 -17.03 -1.30
CA HIS A 135 6.92 -16.47 -1.31
C HIS A 135 7.39 -16.42 0.14
N GLY A 136 8.55 -16.99 0.42
CA GLY A 136 9.26 -16.74 1.67
C GLY A 136 9.52 -15.23 1.81
N GLU A 137 9.87 -14.81 3.02
CA GLU A 137 10.30 -13.43 3.25
C GLU A 137 11.59 -13.20 2.43
N GLU A 138 11.47 -12.50 1.29
CA GLU A 138 12.64 -12.12 0.51
C GLU A 138 13.42 -11.06 1.30
N PRO A 139 14.74 -11.23 1.45
CA PRO A 139 15.55 -10.22 2.10
C PRO A 139 15.37 -8.86 1.43
N SER A 140 14.94 -7.88 2.18
CA SER A 140 14.72 -6.52 1.68
C SER A 140 15.30 -5.51 2.67
N PRO A 141 16.03 -4.49 2.22
CA PRO A 141 16.62 -3.48 3.10
C PRO A 141 15.57 -2.61 3.79
N LEU A 142 14.33 -2.62 3.27
CA LEU A 142 13.19 -1.92 3.84
C LEU A 142 12.04 -2.89 4.09
N ARG A 143 11.35 -2.69 5.21
CA ARG A 143 10.10 -3.41 5.54
C ARG A 143 8.96 -2.41 5.66
N LEU A 144 7.84 -2.70 4.99
CA LEU A 144 6.63 -1.90 5.14
C LEU A 144 6.11 -2.06 6.58
N LYS A 145 6.05 -0.95 7.29
CA LYS A 145 5.59 -0.90 8.68
C LYS A 145 4.14 -0.45 8.76
N ARG A 146 3.79 0.55 7.96
CA ARG A 146 2.51 1.24 8.13
C ARG A 146 2.01 1.86 6.84
N LEU A 147 0.70 1.78 6.64
CA LEU A 147 -0.04 2.65 5.72
C LEU A 147 -0.80 3.70 6.54
N VAL A 148 -0.72 4.97 6.15
CA VAL A 148 -1.47 6.08 6.73
C VAL A 148 -2.71 6.36 5.89
N ILE A 149 -3.86 6.44 6.57
CA ILE A 149 -5.16 6.76 5.96
C ILE A 149 -5.69 8.04 6.61
N GLY A 150 -5.90 9.08 5.81
CA GLY A 150 -6.61 10.27 6.22
C GLY A 150 -8.13 10.05 6.23
N SER A 151 -8.82 10.57 7.23
CA SER A 151 -10.27 10.39 7.37
C SER A 151 -10.93 11.61 8.00
N GLU A 152 -12.14 11.94 7.52
CA GLU A 152 -13.00 12.93 8.16
C GLU A 152 -13.55 12.40 9.49
N ASP A 153 -13.84 11.11 9.59
CA ASP A 153 -14.24 10.42 10.82
C ASP A 153 -13.34 9.20 11.08
N VAL A 154 -12.30 9.42 11.88
CA VAL A 154 -11.29 8.40 12.21
C VAL A 154 -11.90 7.19 12.91
N ARG A 155 -12.91 7.41 13.79
CA ARG A 155 -13.55 6.31 14.53
C ARG A 155 -14.39 5.45 13.60
N ALA A 156 -15.20 6.07 12.76
CA ALA A 156 -16.01 5.34 11.77
C ALA A 156 -15.13 4.56 10.79
N THR A 157 -14.08 5.19 10.25
CA THR A 157 -13.14 4.51 9.34
C THR A 157 -12.43 3.34 10.02
N ALA A 158 -11.89 3.49 11.21
CA ALA A 158 -11.28 2.37 11.93
C ALA A 158 -12.29 1.25 12.19
N GLY A 159 -13.51 1.59 12.63
CA GLY A 159 -14.61 0.63 12.85
C GLY A 159 -15.00 -0.17 11.60
N ILE A 160 -14.95 0.44 10.42
CA ILE A 160 -15.18 -0.25 9.15
C ILE A 160 -14.11 -1.33 8.93
N PHE A 161 -12.82 -1.00 9.02
CA PHE A 161 -11.75 -1.98 8.85
C PHE A 161 -11.79 -3.09 9.91
N GLN A 162 -12.14 -2.77 11.17
CA GLN A 162 -12.35 -3.76 12.21
C GLN A 162 -13.52 -4.70 11.90
N SER A 163 -14.67 -4.15 11.50
CA SER A 163 -15.87 -4.93 11.19
C SER A 163 -15.72 -5.81 9.95
N LEU A 164 -15.07 -5.30 8.88
CA LEU A 164 -14.93 -6.04 7.63
C LEU A 164 -13.84 -7.12 7.72
N PHE A 165 -12.72 -6.83 8.39
CA PHE A 165 -11.52 -7.65 8.30
C PHE A 165 -11.05 -8.24 9.64
N GLY A 166 -11.68 -7.84 10.75
CA GLY A 166 -11.34 -8.35 12.08
C GLY A 166 -10.04 -7.79 12.65
N PHE A 167 -9.61 -6.61 12.19
CA PHE A 167 -8.37 -6.00 12.69
C PHE A 167 -8.50 -5.52 14.13
N THR A 168 -7.44 -5.70 14.91
CA THR A 168 -7.40 -5.29 16.32
C THR A 168 -6.81 -3.89 16.44
N GLU A 169 -7.48 -3.05 17.23
CA GLU A 169 -6.95 -1.73 17.57
C GLU A 169 -5.75 -1.86 18.51
N VAL A 170 -4.66 -1.18 18.15
CA VAL A 170 -3.46 -1.07 18.98
C VAL A 170 -3.59 0.17 19.86
N ALA A 171 -3.36 0.00 21.17
CA ALA A 171 -3.40 1.10 22.11
C ALA A 171 -2.38 2.19 21.73
N MET A 172 -2.83 3.43 21.70
CA MET A 172 -2.00 4.62 21.51
C MET A 172 -2.15 5.55 22.69
N ASN A 173 -1.13 6.34 22.98
CA ASN A 173 -1.12 7.31 24.09
C ASN A 173 -2.03 8.51 23.82
N GLY A 174 -3.34 8.25 23.75
CA GLY A 174 -4.37 9.27 23.56
C GLY A 174 -4.44 9.82 22.11
N GLY A 175 -5.29 10.83 21.91
CA GLY A 175 -5.45 11.54 20.64
C GLY A 175 -6.57 11.02 19.77
N SER A 176 -6.73 11.69 18.62
CA SER A 176 -7.81 11.43 17.63
C SER A 176 -7.45 10.34 16.61
N ARG A 177 -6.24 9.81 16.66
CA ARG A 177 -5.73 8.81 15.70
C ARG A 177 -6.06 7.40 16.17
N LYS A 178 -6.24 6.47 15.23
CA LYS A 178 -6.47 5.05 15.49
C LYS A 178 -5.45 4.21 14.73
N MET A 179 -4.89 3.19 15.39
CA MET A 179 -3.95 2.25 14.79
C MET A 179 -4.53 0.84 14.84
N LEU A 180 -4.53 0.15 13.70
CA LEU A 180 -5.04 -1.21 13.57
C LEU A 180 -3.89 -2.14 13.19
N ALA A 181 -3.75 -3.26 13.90
CA ALA A 181 -2.78 -4.30 13.59
C ALA A 181 -3.24 -5.15 12.40
N VAL A 182 -2.35 -5.39 11.45
CA VAL A 182 -2.59 -6.22 10.26
C VAL A 182 -1.35 -7.08 10.00
N GLY A 183 -1.31 -8.29 10.53
CA GLY A 183 -0.07 -9.08 10.53
C GLY A 183 1.01 -8.37 11.32
N ARG A 184 2.20 -8.20 10.73
CA ARG A 184 3.32 -7.41 11.33
C ARG A 184 3.30 -5.93 10.92
N GLY A 185 2.36 -5.54 10.06
CA GLY A 185 2.13 -4.15 9.66
C GLY A 185 0.98 -3.49 10.41
N THR A 186 0.75 -2.21 10.13
CA THR A 186 -0.36 -1.46 10.75
C THR A 186 -1.04 -0.53 9.74
N LEU A 187 -2.33 -0.26 9.97
CA LEU A 187 -3.02 0.89 9.39
C LEU A 187 -3.10 1.98 10.45
N LEU A 188 -2.66 3.19 10.12
CA LEU A 188 -2.81 4.36 10.97
C LEU A 188 -3.87 5.28 10.35
N VAL A 189 -5.02 5.38 10.99
CA VAL A 189 -6.09 6.30 10.59
C VAL A 189 -5.92 7.60 11.35
N VAL A 190 -5.81 8.70 10.60
CA VAL A 190 -5.57 10.05 11.14
C VAL A 190 -6.65 11.02 10.64
N PRO A 191 -6.95 12.10 11.37
CA PRO A 191 -7.82 13.15 10.86
C PRO A 191 -7.29 13.73 9.54
N ALA A 192 -8.16 13.88 8.54
CA ALA A 192 -7.77 14.42 7.23
C ALA A 192 -7.10 15.80 7.36
N ARG A 193 -7.54 16.64 8.30
CA ARG A 193 -6.93 17.96 8.57
C ARG A 193 -5.45 17.90 8.99
N GLU A 194 -4.99 16.76 9.52
CA GLU A 194 -3.58 16.57 9.93
C GLU A 194 -2.69 16.17 8.75
N VAL A 195 -3.28 15.83 7.60
CA VAL A 195 -2.61 15.35 6.39
C VAL A 195 -3.05 16.13 5.15
N GLY A 196 -3.17 17.47 5.29
CA GLY A 196 -3.48 18.36 4.18
C GLY A 196 -4.90 18.26 3.64
N GLY A 197 -5.87 17.77 4.43
CA GLY A 197 -7.25 17.57 4.01
C GLY A 197 -7.48 16.33 3.15
N ILE A 198 -6.51 15.42 3.05
CA ILE A 198 -6.60 14.23 2.20
C ILE A 198 -7.43 13.16 2.91
N ALA A 199 -8.51 12.71 2.29
CA ALA A 199 -9.25 11.51 2.67
C ALA A 199 -8.81 10.32 1.79
N GLY A 200 -8.50 9.18 2.41
CA GLY A 200 -7.95 7.98 1.75
C GLY A 200 -6.48 7.73 2.08
N MET A 201 -5.79 6.98 1.24
CA MET A 201 -4.37 6.64 1.46
C MET A 201 -3.47 7.86 1.28
N VAL A 202 -2.56 8.10 2.23
CA VAL A 202 -1.73 9.32 2.29
C VAL A 202 -0.24 9.02 2.21
N ALA A 203 0.24 8.05 3.01
CA ALA A 203 1.67 7.82 3.16
C ALA A 203 1.99 6.36 3.46
N LEU A 204 3.20 5.94 3.11
CA LEU A 204 3.79 4.68 3.53
C LEU A 204 4.89 4.94 4.55
N SER A 205 4.96 4.10 5.58
CA SER A 205 6.08 4.11 6.51
C SER A 205 6.85 2.80 6.41
N PHE A 206 8.17 2.91 6.32
CA PHE A 206 9.08 1.77 6.27
C PHE A 206 10.04 1.79 7.48
N VAL A 207 10.58 0.63 7.78
CA VAL A 207 11.75 0.48 8.64
C VAL A 207 12.92 0.06 7.78
N ALA A 208 14.05 0.75 7.91
CA ALA A 208 15.29 0.39 7.24
C ALA A 208 16.12 -0.54 8.14
N GLU A 209 16.66 -1.63 7.56
CA GLU A 209 17.62 -2.50 8.24
C GLU A 209 18.93 -1.77 8.51
N ASP A 210 19.44 -1.09 7.48
CA ASP A 210 20.59 -0.18 7.58
C ASP A 210 20.17 1.25 7.19
N PHE A 211 19.76 2.01 8.20
CA PHE A 211 19.30 3.39 8.00
C PHE A 211 20.42 4.31 7.51
N LEU A 212 21.68 4.05 7.89
CA LEU A 212 22.81 4.88 7.46
C LEU A 212 23.14 4.62 5.98
N ALA A 213 23.16 3.37 5.55
CA ALA A 213 23.33 3.01 4.15
C ALA A 213 22.23 3.59 3.27
N LEU A 214 20.96 3.51 3.71
CA LEU A 214 19.82 4.10 3.01
C LEU A 214 19.94 5.61 2.86
N THR A 215 20.21 6.33 3.95
CA THR A 215 20.35 7.80 3.88
C THR A 215 21.52 8.23 3.02
N ALA A 216 22.61 7.46 3.00
CA ALA A 216 23.73 7.68 2.08
C ALA A 216 23.32 7.43 0.61
N ALA A 217 22.52 6.40 0.32
CA ALA A 217 21.99 6.14 -1.02
C ALA A 217 21.08 7.27 -1.51
N LEU A 218 20.12 7.72 -0.68
CA LEU A 218 19.25 8.86 -0.99
C LEU A 218 20.08 10.14 -1.28
N ARG A 219 21.14 10.38 -0.50
CA ARG A 219 22.04 11.53 -0.71
C ARG A 219 22.79 11.42 -2.01
N ARG A 220 23.41 10.27 -2.32
CA ARG A 220 24.15 10.05 -3.58
C ARG A 220 23.26 10.22 -4.80
N ALA A 221 22.01 9.79 -4.71
CA ALA A 221 21.03 9.93 -5.78
C ALA A 221 20.42 11.35 -5.88
N GLY A 222 20.79 12.27 -4.98
CA GLY A 222 20.25 13.63 -4.97
C GLY A 222 18.76 13.70 -4.64
N ILE A 223 18.19 12.71 -3.96
CA ILE A 223 16.77 12.69 -3.62
C ILE A 223 16.45 13.77 -2.58
N PRO A 224 15.55 14.72 -2.88
CA PRO A 224 15.05 15.69 -1.92
C PRO A 224 14.33 14.99 -0.75
N ARG A 225 14.67 15.37 0.46
CA ARG A 225 14.11 14.74 1.67
C ARG A 225 14.22 15.67 2.87
N LEU A 226 13.43 15.38 3.91
CA LEU A 226 13.54 15.99 5.23
C LEU A 226 14.18 14.97 6.18
N ASP A 227 15.34 15.35 6.74
CA ASP A 227 16.07 14.51 7.69
C ASP A 227 15.61 14.82 9.14
N GLY A 228 15.26 13.78 9.91
CA GLY A 228 14.94 13.82 11.32
C GLY A 228 15.88 12.95 12.15
N THR A 229 15.66 12.88 13.47
CA THR A 229 16.47 12.05 14.35
C THR A 229 16.12 10.57 14.20
N GLY A 230 16.87 9.85 13.36
CA GLY A 230 16.66 8.43 13.06
C GLY A 230 15.48 8.16 12.13
N GLU A 231 15.08 9.15 11.38
CA GLU A 231 14.01 9.06 10.39
C GLU A 231 14.28 9.99 9.20
N VAL A 232 13.69 9.71 8.07
CA VAL A 232 13.74 10.51 6.88
C VAL A 232 12.38 10.49 6.19
N THR A 233 11.96 11.64 5.65
CA THR A 233 10.74 11.75 4.84
C THR A 233 11.11 12.13 3.42
N VAL A 234 10.64 11.37 2.43
CA VAL A 234 10.70 11.69 1.02
C VAL A 234 9.32 12.19 0.58
N GLU A 235 9.29 13.38 0.00
CA GLU A 235 8.05 14.00 -0.45
C GLU A 235 7.55 13.42 -1.77
N PRO A 236 6.25 13.53 -2.08
CA PRO A 236 5.64 12.95 -3.28
C PRO A 236 6.31 13.30 -4.59
N ALA A 237 6.83 14.52 -4.71
CA ALA A 237 7.51 14.97 -5.94
C ALA A 237 8.77 14.14 -6.28
N ALA A 238 9.39 13.51 -5.28
CA ALA A 238 10.62 12.72 -5.44
C ALA A 238 10.39 11.20 -5.35
N SER A 239 9.14 10.75 -5.16
CA SER A 239 8.78 9.35 -4.87
C SER A 239 7.52 8.89 -5.62
N HIS A 240 7.31 9.40 -6.84
CA HIS A 240 6.14 9.04 -7.66
C HIS A 240 4.81 9.24 -6.96
N GLY A 241 4.62 10.42 -6.35
CA GLY A 241 3.35 10.82 -5.76
C GLY A 241 3.05 10.27 -4.37
N VAL A 242 4.01 9.65 -3.68
CA VAL A 242 3.81 9.01 -2.37
C VAL A 242 4.64 9.68 -1.29
N TYR A 243 4.04 10.09 -0.17
CA TYR A 243 4.80 10.40 1.03
C TYR A 243 5.42 9.13 1.60
N LEU A 244 6.77 9.08 1.69
CA LEU A 244 7.49 7.96 2.29
C LEU A 244 8.16 8.43 3.57
N HIS A 245 7.78 7.81 4.68
CA HIS A 245 8.43 7.97 5.96
C HIS A 245 9.28 6.73 6.26
N ILE A 246 10.57 6.87 6.44
CA ILE A 246 11.48 5.77 6.68
C ILE A 246 12.21 5.99 7.99
N SER A 247 12.16 5.01 8.89
CA SER A 247 12.77 5.09 10.21
C SER A 247 13.69 3.89 10.48
N ARG A 248 14.61 4.05 11.42
CA ARG A 248 15.44 2.96 11.94
C ARG A 248 14.75 2.13 13.02
N TYR A 249 13.56 2.55 13.48
CA TYR A 249 12.90 1.95 14.61
C TYR A 249 11.66 1.17 14.20
N MET A 250 11.57 -0.08 14.63
CA MET A 250 10.31 -0.79 14.80
C MET A 250 9.73 -0.37 16.15
N PHE A 251 8.75 0.53 16.12
CA PHE A 251 7.87 0.64 17.28
C PHE A 251 6.82 -0.47 17.17
N PRO A 252 6.46 -1.11 18.30
CA PRO A 252 5.38 -2.08 18.34
C PRO A 252 4.07 -1.46 17.90
#